data_c69df230a9ef641dd25080d07221ee34
#
_entry.id   c69df230a9ef641dd25080d07221ee34
#
_cell.length_a   1.000
_cell.length_b   1.000
_cell.length_c   1.000
_cell.angle_alpha   90.00
_cell.angle_beta   90.00
_cell.angle_gamma   90.00
#
_symmetry.space_group_name_H-M   'P 1'
#
loop_
_entity.id
_entity.type
_entity.pdbx_description
1 polymer ?
#
loop_
_entity_poly.entity_id
_entity_poly.type
_entity_poly.pdbx_seq_one_letter_code
_entity_poly.pdbx_strand_id
1 'polypeptide(L)'
;RRLWRIDLGPNVRSGAATTNFLVFDFDGDGCAEICCKTGDGTVDGLGHRIGDAQADWRTWDKKSPTYGKIVNGPEYLTVFEGRTGKELDSKEYIPTRYPLDGWGGVGGNCGNDNTGGRSDRFTAGVAFLDGKTPSPIMVRGWYGRTVVAAWTFTNGALKHTWTFDSAAPGWEAYSGMGNHSVTVADFDGDGCDE
;
A
#
# COMPACT_ATOMS: atom_id res chain seq x y z
N ARG A 1 -23.73 -14.41 -7.27
CA ARG A 1 -24.31 -13.07 -7.15
C ARG A 1 -23.23 -12.12 -6.62
N ARG A 2 -23.00 -10.96 -7.32
CA ARG A 2 -22.13 -9.91 -6.80
C ARG A 2 -22.85 -9.21 -5.64
N LEU A 3 -22.15 -8.98 -4.52
CA LEU A 3 -22.70 -8.26 -3.37
C LEU A 3 -22.52 -6.76 -3.55
N TRP A 4 -21.32 -6.32 -3.85
CA TRP A 4 -20.93 -4.93 -4.10
C TRP A 4 -19.70 -4.88 -5.03
N ARG A 5 -19.20 -3.71 -5.31
CA ARG A 5 -18.01 -3.47 -6.11
C ARG A 5 -17.30 -2.21 -5.60
N ILE A 6 -16.00 -2.29 -5.41
CA ILE A 6 -15.12 -1.14 -5.29
C ILE A 6 -14.51 -0.89 -6.68
N ASP A 7 -14.57 0.33 -7.16
CA ASP A 7 -13.94 0.76 -8.40
C ASP A 7 -12.73 1.64 -8.05
N LEU A 8 -11.51 1.12 -8.25
CA LEU A 8 -10.28 1.84 -7.88
C LEU A 8 -10.06 3.12 -8.72
N GLY A 9 -10.81 3.30 -9.80
CA GLY A 9 -10.78 4.50 -10.61
C GLY A 9 -9.55 4.62 -11.51
N PRO A 10 -9.39 5.79 -12.16
CA PRO A 10 -8.34 5.99 -13.17
C PRO A 10 -6.96 6.26 -12.56
N ASN A 11 -6.88 6.59 -11.27
CA ASN A 11 -5.67 7.08 -10.62
C ASN A 11 -4.93 6.04 -9.79
N VAL A 12 -5.34 4.77 -9.88
CA VAL A 12 -4.62 3.63 -9.30
C VAL A 12 -4.03 2.79 -10.43
N ARG A 13 -2.70 2.62 -10.41
CA ARG A 13 -2.04 1.72 -11.35
C ARG A 13 -2.47 0.28 -11.08
N SER A 14 -2.95 -0.40 -12.12
CA SER A 14 -3.37 -1.80 -12.02
C SER A 14 -2.25 -2.76 -12.41
N GLY A 15 -2.21 -3.92 -11.78
CA GLY A 15 -1.28 -5.01 -12.07
C GLY A 15 -1.04 -5.89 -10.84
N ALA A 16 -0.55 -7.10 -11.06
CA ALA A 16 -0.38 -8.10 -10.02
C ALA A 16 0.51 -7.65 -8.84
N ALA A 17 1.48 -6.77 -9.11
CA ALA A 17 2.41 -6.26 -8.10
C ALA A 17 2.11 -4.80 -7.69
N THR A 18 1.02 -4.21 -8.15
CA THR A 18 0.75 -2.78 -7.98
C THR A 18 -0.53 -2.48 -7.22
N THR A 19 -1.36 -3.49 -6.97
CA THR A 19 -2.67 -3.37 -6.29
C THR A 19 -2.89 -4.53 -5.33
N ASN A 20 -2.07 -4.62 -4.29
CA ASN A 20 -2.26 -5.60 -3.23
C ASN A 20 -3.41 -5.16 -2.32
N PHE A 21 -4.14 -6.14 -1.81
CA PHE A 21 -5.19 -5.92 -0.82
C PHE A 21 -5.15 -7.01 0.24
N LEU A 22 -5.62 -6.68 1.42
CA LEU A 22 -5.80 -7.59 2.55
C LEU A 22 -7.28 -7.76 2.82
N VAL A 23 -7.68 -8.95 3.21
CA VAL A 23 -9.04 -9.25 3.70
C VAL A 23 -8.89 -9.92 5.05
N PHE A 24 -9.28 -9.23 6.09
CA PHE A 24 -9.15 -9.70 7.46
C PHE A 24 -10.12 -8.96 8.38
N ASP A 25 -10.51 -9.57 9.49
CA ASP A 25 -11.27 -8.92 10.56
C ASP A 25 -10.32 -8.06 11.40
N PHE A 26 -10.18 -6.78 11.01
CA PHE A 26 -9.22 -5.87 11.62
C PHE A 26 -9.71 -5.23 12.91
N ASP A 27 -11.03 -5.16 13.14
CA ASP A 27 -11.62 -4.53 14.32
C ASP A 27 -12.24 -5.53 15.32
N GLY A 28 -12.26 -6.83 14.96
CA GLY A 28 -12.72 -7.90 15.83
C GLY A 28 -14.24 -8.05 15.91
N ASP A 29 -14.99 -7.53 14.93
CA ASP A 29 -16.47 -7.60 14.91
C ASP A 29 -17.01 -8.94 14.37
N GLY A 30 -16.12 -9.82 13.89
CA GLY A 30 -16.45 -11.10 13.28
C GLY A 30 -16.73 -11.03 11.78
N CYS A 31 -16.51 -9.88 11.16
CA CYS A 31 -16.62 -9.67 9.71
C CYS A 31 -15.33 -9.08 9.17
N ALA A 32 -14.88 -9.58 8.05
CA ALA A 32 -13.64 -9.09 7.47
C ALA A 32 -13.84 -7.72 6.80
N GLU A 33 -12.84 -6.87 6.94
CA GLU A 33 -12.64 -5.66 6.14
C GLU A 33 -11.74 -5.96 4.95
N ILE A 34 -11.71 -4.99 4.02
CA ILE A 34 -10.74 -4.96 2.93
C ILE A 34 -9.85 -3.74 3.13
N CYS A 35 -8.55 -3.97 3.22
CA CYS A 35 -7.54 -2.92 3.31
C CYS A 35 -6.70 -2.91 2.04
N CYS A 36 -6.68 -1.78 1.32
CA CYS A 36 -5.89 -1.66 0.09
C CYS A 36 -5.49 -0.21 -0.22
N LYS A 37 -4.52 -0.09 -1.16
CA LYS A 37 -4.16 1.20 -1.72
C LYS A 37 -5.26 1.72 -2.64
N THR A 38 -5.63 2.98 -2.48
CA THR A 38 -6.58 3.73 -3.32
C THR A 38 -5.96 5.03 -3.82
N GLY A 39 -6.70 5.78 -4.58
CA GLY A 39 -6.32 7.10 -5.11
C GLY A 39 -7.55 7.95 -5.36
N ASP A 40 -7.31 9.18 -5.83
CA ASP A 40 -8.39 10.08 -6.22
C ASP A 40 -9.36 9.42 -7.21
N GLY A 41 -10.65 9.60 -6.96
CA GLY A 41 -11.71 9.05 -7.81
C GLY A 41 -12.03 7.58 -7.58
N THR A 42 -11.42 6.90 -6.60
CA THR A 42 -11.87 5.56 -6.16
C THR A 42 -13.32 5.65 -5.67
N VAL A 43 -14.15 4.68 -6.06
CA VAL A 43 -15.57 4.61 -5.69
C VAL A 43 -15.80 3.39 -4.81
N ASP A 44 -16.36 3.60 -3.63
CA ASP A 44 -16.68 2.55 -2.67
C ASP A 44 -17.91 1.72 -3.08
N GLY A 45 -18.28 0.73 -2.28
CA GLY A 45 -19.40 -0.17 -2.53
C GLY A 45 -20.77 0.51 -2.47
N LEU A 46 -20.88 1.70 -1.89
CA LEU A 46 -22.08 2.51 -1.79
C LEU A 46 -22.12 3.66 -2.80
N GLY A 47 -21.07 3.83 -3.59
CA GLY A 47 -20.97 4.88 -4.60
C GLY A 47 -20.32 6.18 -4.13
N HIS A 48 -19.77 6.24 -2.91
CA HIS A 48 -19.00 7.39 -2.44
C HIS A 48 -17.62 7.42 -3.11
N ARG A 49 -17.09 8.62 -3.32
CA ARG A 49 -15.79 8.83 -3.95
C ARG A 49 -14.77 9.26 -2.94
N ILE A 50 -13.60 8.61 -3.00
CA ILE A 50 -12.42 8.92 -2.20
C ILE A 50 -11.61 9.99 -2.94
N GLY A 51 -11.13 10.99 -2.20
CA GLY A 51 -10.31 12.07 -2.72
C GLY A 51 -11.01 12.96 -3.76
N ASP A 52 -10.26 13.50 -4.71
CA ASP A 52 -10.80 14.35 -5.77
C ASP A 52 -11.44 13.50 -6.89
N ALA A 53 -12.77 13.62 -7.01
CA ALA A 53 -13.56 12.88 -7.99
C ALA A 53 -13.29 13.30 -9.46
N GLN A 54 -12.66 14.45 -9.69
CA GLN A 54 -12.38 15.01 -11.01
C GLN A 54 -10.92 14.87 -11.42
N ALA A 55 -10.04 14.44 -10.52
CA ALA A 55 -8.63 14.31 -10.81
C ALA A 55 -8.35 13.21 -11.86
N ASP A 56 -7.42 13.51 -12.74
CA ASP A 56 -6.81 12.55 -13.67
C ASP A 56 -5.28 12.74 -13.64
N TRP A 57 -4.61 11.85 -12.93
CA TRP A 57 -3.17 11.91 -12.72
C TRP A 57 -2.38 11.14 -13.77
N ARG A 58 -3.03 10.60 -14.81
CA ARG A 58 -2.34 9.92 -15.91
C ARG A 58 -1.52 10.91 -16.72
N THR A 59 -0.32 10.51 -17.10
CA THR A 59 0.54 11.33 -17.94
C THR A 59 0.04 11.26 -19.39
N TRP A 60 -0.47 12.38 -19.92
CA TRP A 60 -1.03 12.46 -21.27
C TRP A 60 -0.07 13.03 -22.33
N ASP A 61 1.14 13.45 -21.94
CA ASP A 61 2.17 13.85 -22.90
C ASP A 61 2.71 12.59 -23.61
N LYS A 62 2.39 12.46 -24.89
CA LYS A 62 2.82 11.32 -25.74
C LYS A 62 4.34 11.24 -25.92
N LYS A 63 5.09 12.31 -25.64
CA LYS A 63 6.56 12.32 -25.70
C LYS A 63 7.19 11.87 -24.38
N SER A 64 6.41 11.82 -23.32
CA SER A 64 6.90 11.39 -22.01
C SER A 64 7.14 9.87 -21.97
N PRO A 65 8.23 9.40 -21.36
CA PRO A 65 8.45 7.97 -21.11
C PRO A 65 7.43 7.38 -20.14
N THR A 66 6.65 8.25 -19.48
CA THR A 66 5.58 7.85 -18.55
C THR A 66 4.18 8.00 -19.15
N TYR A 67 4.07 8.17 -20.49
CA TYR A 67 2.77 8.30 -21.14
C TYR A 67 1.79 7.20 -20.72
N GLY A 68 0.60 7.58 -20.30
CA GLY A 68 -0.45 6.68 -19.81
C GLY A 68 -0.22 6.10 -18.41
N LYS A 69 0.93 6.37 -17.77
CA LYS A 69 1.22 5.94 -16.41
C LYS A 69 0.73 6.95 -15.39
N ILE A 70 0.53 6.47 -14.17
CA ILE A 70 0.19 7.28 -13.01
C ILE A 70 1.45 7.34 -12.14
N VAL A 71 2.21 8.42 -12.28
CA VAL A 71 3.46 8.66 -11.53
C VAL A 71 3.35 9.89 -10.62
N ASN A 72 2.16 10.44 -10.51
CA ASN A 72 1.84 11.63 -9.72
C ASN A 72 0.50 11.45 -9.01
N GLY A 73 0.11 12.43 -8.18
CA GLY A 73 -1.13 12.42 -7.41
C GLY A 73 -1.02 11.74 -6.04
N PRO A 74 -2.02 11.94 -5.19
CA PRO A 74 -2.09 11.33 -3.87
C PRO A 74 -2.36 9.83 -3.95
N GLU A 75 -1.91 9.13 -2.95
CA GLU A 75 -2.20 7.72 -2.70
C GLU A 75 -2.73 7.59 -1.28
N TYR A 76 -3.71 6.73 -1.09
CA TYR A 76 -4.29 6.48 0.23
C TYR A 76 -4.22 4.99 0.57
N LEU A 77 -4.13 4.68 1.86
CA LEU A 77 -4.50 3.38 2.40
C LEU A 77 -5.93 3.49 2.89
N THR A 78 -6.80 2.64 2.40
CA THR A 78 -8.24 2.66 2.70
C THR A 78 -8.70 1.33 3.26
N VAL A 79 -9.52 1.39 4.30
CA VAL A 79 -10.26 0.24 4.84
C VAL A 79 -11.72 0.35 4.42
N PHE A 80 -12.26 -0.76 3.91
CA PHE A 80 -13.65 -0.90 3.48
C PHE A 80 -14.35 -1.97 4.29
N GLU A 81 -15.59 -1.74 4.66
CA GLU A 81 -16.46 -2.73 5.30
C GLU A 81 -16.73 -3.91 4.35
N GLY A 82 -16.48 -5.11 4.79
CA GLY A 82 -16.63 -6.30 3.95
C GLY A 82 -18.05 -6.62 3.54
N ARG A 83 -19.05 -6.22 4.32
CA ARG A 83 -20.47 -6.48 4.02
C ARG A 83 -21.02 -5.63 2.88
N THR A 84 -20.60 -4.38 2.78
CA THR A 84 -21.18 -3.39 1.87
C THR A 84 -20.17 -2.78 0.90
N GLY A 85 -18.87 -2.93 1.18
CA GLY A 85 -17.79 -2.23 0.49
C GLY A 85 -17.72 -0.73 0.80
N LYS A 86 -18.42 -0.26 1.86
CA LYS A 86 -18.38 1.12 2.32
C LYS A 86 -16.98 1.49 2.79
N GLU A 87 -16.49 2.67 2.43
CA GLU A 87 -15.28 3.24 3.04
C GLU A 87 -15.49 3.47 4.54
N LEU A 88 -14.58 2.95 5.36
CA LEU A 88 -14.55 3.16 6.80
C LEU A 88 -13.57 4.25 7.18
N ASP A 89 -12.35 4.22 6.64
CA ASP A 89 -11.35 5.28 6.82
C ASP A 89 -10.31 5.24 5.71
N SER A 90 -9.76 6.41 5.38
CA SER A 90 -8.66 6.60 4.43
C SER A 90 -7.58 7.50 5.03
N LYS A 91 -6.32 7.11 4.89
CA LYS A 91 -5.15 7.89 5.29
C LYS A 91 -4.18 8.00 4.13
N GLU A 92 -3.34 9.03 4.14
CA GLU A 92 -2.23 9.13 3.20
C GLU A 92 -1.38 7.86 3.26
N TYR A 93 -1.04 7.31 2.09
CA TYR A 93 -0.26 6.08 2.00
C TYR A 93 1.20 6.32 2.43
N ILE A 94 1.68 5.53 3.36
CA ILE A 94 3.06 5.56 3.83
C ILE A 94 3.79 4.30 3.37
N PRO A 95 4.96 4.46 2.72
CA PRO A 95 5.59 5.72 2.30
C PRO A 95 4.97 6.26 1.02
N THR A 96 5.08 7.59 0.85
CA THR A 96 4.69 8.19 -0.42
C THR A 96 5.60 7.72 -1.57
N ARG A 97 5.15 7.87 -2.84
CA ARG A 97 5.97 7.54 -4.02
C ARG A 97 7.15 8.50 -4.24
N TYR A 98 7.15 9.62 -3.55
CA TYR A 98 8.13 10.67 -3.78
C TYR A 98 9.38 10.56 -2.88
N PRO A 99 10.54 10.99 -3.41
CA PRO A 99 10.80 11.26 -4.82
C PRO A 99 10.82 9.97 -5.65
N LEU A 100 10.30 10.00 -6.88
CA LEU A 100 10.23 8.80 -7.74
C LEU A 100 11.60 8.20 -8.02
N ASP A 101 12.61 9.03 -8.22
CA ASP A 101 13.99 8.61 -8.45
C ASP A 101 14.72 8.13 -7.20
N GLY A 102 14.10 8.25 -6.02
CA GLY A 102 14.64 7.75 -4.75
C GLY A 102 14.47 6.24 -4.54
N TRP A 103 13.79 5.51 -5.43
CA TRP A 103 13.46 4.09 -5.23
C TRP A 103 14.51 3.11 -5.70
N GLY A 104 15.60 3.57 -6.34
CA GLY A 104 16.75 2.72 -6.64
C GLY A 104 17.51 2.30 -5.38
N GLY A 105 17.67 3.22 -4.46
CA GLY A 105 18.31 3.01 -3.17
C GLY A 105 19.82 2.78 -3.26
N VAL A 106 20.47 2.82 -2.12
CA VAL A 106 21.89 2.46 -1.96
C VAL A 106 22.04 0.95 -2.07
N GLY A 107 22.93 0.47 -2.91
CA GLY A 107 23.11 -0.97 -3.15
C GLY A 107 22.00 -1.60 -4.00
N GLY A 108 21.05 -0.82 -4.48
CA GLY A 108 20.02 -1.30 -5.39
C GLY A 108 20.60 -1.79 -6.71
N ASN A 109 20.15 -2.95 -7.18
CA ASN A 109 20.68 -3.58 -8.39
C ASN A 109 20.08 -3.04 -9.69
N CYS A 110 19.13 -2.10 -9.61
CA CYS A 110 18.34 -1.60 -10.74
C CYS A 110 18.45 -0.09 -10.96
N GLY A 111 19.27 0.61 -10.18
CA GLY A 111 19.34 2.06 -10.21
C GLY A 111 18.00 2.74 -9.92
N ASN A 112 17.97 4.05 -10.02
CA ASN A 112 16.75 4.82 -9.85
C ASN A 112 15.83 4.68 -11.07
N ASP A 113 14.53 4.81 -10.82
CA ASP A 113 13.51 4.68 -11.84
C ASP A 113 12.40 5.71 -11.63
N ASN A 114 12.51 6.81 -12.37
CA ASN A 114 11.52 7.89 -12.36
C ASN A 114 10.26 7.57 -13.21
N THR A 115 10.14 6.36 -13.72
CA THR A 115 8.95 5.91 -14.46
C THR A 115 7.93 5.18 -13.59
N GLY A 116 8.17 5.09 -12.29
CA GLY A 116 7.31 4.41 -11.33
C GLY A 116 7.48 2.89 -11.29
N GLY A 117 8.46 2.33 -12.00
CA GLY A 117 8.66 0.88 -12.05
C GLY A 117 9.13 0.29 -10.73
N ARG A 118 9.87 1.06 -9.94
CA ARG A 118 10.36 0.66 -8.61
C ARG A 118 9.44 1.08 -7.49
N SER A 119 8.91 2.31 -7.55
CA SER A 119 7.98 2.83 -6.54
C SER A 119 6.61 2.13 -6.54
N ASP A 120 6.20 1.51 -7.64
CA ASP A 120 4.91 0.83 -7.76
C ASP A 120 5.06 -0.70 -7.69
N ARG A 121 5.73 -1.17 -6.65
CA ARG A 121 5.85 -2.58 -6.29
C ARG A 121 5.44 -2.76 -4.84
N PHE A 122 4.46 -3.61 -4.63
CA PHE A 122 3.82 -3.78 -3.33
C PHE A 122 3.68 -5.25 -2.98
N THR A 123 3.87 -5.56 -1.72
CA THR A 123 3.40 -6.77 -1.05
C THR A 123 2.65 -6.37 0.22
N ALA A 124 1.86 -7.27 0.78
CA ALA A 124 1.12 -6.98 2.00
C ALA A 124 0.92 -8.26 2.83
N GLY A 125 0.76 -8.10 4.12
CA GLY A 125 0.50 -9.17 5.07
C GLY A 125 -0.32 -8.66 6.26
N VAL A 126 -0.74 -9.58 7.12
CA VAL A 126 -1.36 -9.26 8.41
C VAL A 126 -0.45 -9.81 9.49
N ALA A 127 -0.16 -9.01 10.50
CA ALA A 127 0.66 -9.38 11.65
C ALA A 127 -0.03 -9.05 12.96
N PHE A 128 0.20 -9.85 13.98
CA PHE A 128 -0.19 -9.59 15.36
C PHE A 128 1.02 -9.08 16.15
N LEU A 129 1.43 -7.83 15.86
CA LEU A 129 2.64 -7.23 16.43
C LEU A 129 2.63 -7.05 17.95
N ASP A 130 1.47 -7.11 18.57
CA ASP A 130 1.26 -7.11 20.03
C ASP A 130 0.67 -8.44 20.54
N GLY A 131 0.66 -9.46 19.68
CA GLY A 131 0.07 -10.77 19.94
C GLY A 131 -1.47 -10.79 19.98
N LYS A 132 -2.15 -9.67 19.67
CA LYS A 132 -3.61 -9.55 19.85
C LYS A 132 -4.29 -8.79 18.73
N THR A 133 -3.73 -7.68 18.30
CA THR A 133 -4.35 -6.74 17.36
C THR A 133 -3.86 -7.01 15.95
N PRO A 134 -4.74 -7.40 15.00
CA PRO A 134 -4.34 -7.60 13.62
C PRO A 134 -3.92 -6.26 13.00
N SER A 135 -2.73 -6.24 12.46
CA SER A 135 -2.06 -5.07 11.90
C SER A 135 -1.87 -5.24 10.40
N PRO A 136 -2.43 -4.37 9.55
CA PRO A 136 -2.05 -4.31 8.14
C PRO A 136 -0.57 -3.97 7.99
N ILE A 137 0.19 -4.83 7.33
CA ILE A 137 1.58 -4.62 6.95
C ILE A 137 1.63 -4.34 5.47
N MET A 138 2.06 -3.14 5.11
CA MET A 138 2.13 -2.69 3.72
C MET A 138 3.60 -2.49 3.33
N VAL A 139 4.03 -3.21 2.30
CA VAL A 139 5.41 -3.17 1.82
C VAL A 139 5.45 -2.52 0.46
N ARG A 140 6.41 -1.60 0.25
CA ARG A 140 6.63 -0.91 -1.01
C ARG A 140 8.09 -0.94 -1.42
N GLY A 141 8.35 -1.19 -2.71
CA GLY A 141 9.68 -1.16 -3.32
C GLY A 141 10.34 -2.52 -3.47
N TRP A 142 10.92 -2.77 -4.66
CA TRP A 142 11.65 -4.00 -5.01
C TRP A 142 12.98 -3.68 -5.67
N TYR A 143 14.00 -4.52 -5.45
CA TYR A 143 15.33 -4.44 -6.06
C TYR A 143 16.13 -3.16 -5.79
N GLY A 144 15.63 -2.30 -4.96
CA GLY A 144 16.24 -1.07 -4.52
C GLY A 144 15.79 -0.76 -3.12
N ARG A 145 15.34 0.48 -2.87
CA ARG A 145 14.71 0.86 -1.60
C ARG A 145 13.50 -0.01 -1.34
N THR A 146 13.40 -0.51 -0.12
CA THR A 146 12.25 -1.27 0.40
C THR A 146 11.78 -0.60 1.68
N VAL A 147 10.49 -0.39 1.79
CA VAL A 147 9.85 0.20 2.97
C VAL A 147 8.74 -0.73 3.44
N VAL A 148 8.70 -0.99 4.73
CA VAL A 148 7.64 -1.73 5.41
C VAL A 148 6.93 -0.76 6.35
N ALA A 149 5.63 -0.59 6.21
CA ALA A 149 4.81 0.24 7.07
C ALA A 149 3.75 -0.61 7.77
N ALA A 150 3.67 -0.51 9.08
CA ALA A 150 2.67 -1.18 9.89
C ALA A 150 1.58 -0.20 10.34
N TRP A 151 0.35 -0.71 10.35
CA TRP A 151 -0.85 0.04 10.70
C TRP A 151 -1.70 -0.75 11.67
N THR A 152 -2.59 -0.07 12.37
CA THR A 152 -3.71 -0.67 13.11
C THR A 152 -5.01 -0.05 12.61
N PHE A 153 -6.09 -0.83 12.67
CA PHE A 153 -7.45 -0.33 12.42
C PHE A 153 -8.27 -0.60 13.68
N THR A 154 -8.55 0.43 14.44
CA THR A 154 -9.26 0.33 15.72
C THR A 154 -10.25 1.48 15.87
N ASN A 155 -11.43 1.19 16.43
CA ASN A 155 -12.49 2.17 16.59
C ASN A 155 -12.87 2.90 15.29
N GLY A 156 -12.82 2.18 14.16
CA GLY A 156 -13.15 2.72 12.85
C GLY A 156 -12.10 3.64 12.25
N ALA A 157 -10.87 3.66 12.76
CA ALA A 157 -9.80 4.52 12.28
C ALA A 157 -8.48 3.79 12.03
N LEU A 158 -7.85 4.08 10.91
CA LEU A 158 -6.48 3.69 10.57
C LEU A 158 -5.48 4.55 11.35
N LYS A 159 -4.49 3.90 11.92
CA LYS A 159 -3.37 4.55 12.58
C LYS A 159 -2.06 3.91 12.13
N HIS A 160 -1.15 4.72 11.60
CA HIS A 160 0.22 4.30 11.33
C HIS A 160 0.97 4.07 12.65
N THR A 161 1.69 2.95 12.76
CA THR A 161 2.40 2.55 13.98
C THR A 161 3.91 2.68 13.86
N TRP A 162 4.51 2.11 12.83
CA TRP A 162 5.94 2.24 12.57
C TRP A 162 6.28 2.04 11.09
N THR A 163 7.51 2.42 10.72
CA THR A 163 8.06 2.20 9.38
C THR A 163 9.50 1.72 9.49
N PHE A 164 9.82 0.66 8.75
CA PHE A 164 11.19 0.32 8.34
C PHE A 164 11.45 0.91 6.96
N ASP A 165 12.62 1.52 6.77
CA ASP A 165 13.05 2.06 5.48
C ASP A 165 14.51 1.70 5.22
N SER A 166 14.78 0.89 4.20
CA SER A 166 16.14 0.50 3.84
C SER A 166 17.02 1.65 3.33
N ALA A 167 16.46 2.83 3.04
CA ALA A 167 17.22 4.02 2.71
C ALA A 167 17.59 4.87 3.94
N ALA A 168 17.12 4.50 5.14
CA ALA A 168 17.51 5.18 6.36
C ALA A 168 18.99 4.87 6.72
N PRO A 169 19.70 5.82 7.34
CA PRO A 169 21.08 5.64 7.72
C PRO A 169 21.31 4.38 8.58
N GLY A 170 22.23 3.53 8.17
CA GLY A 170 22.56 2.26 8.84
C GLY A 170 21.75 1.04 8.37
N TRP A 171 20.78 1.24 7.46
CA TRP A 171 19.94 0.17 6.93
C TRP A 171 20.19 -0.11 5.44
N GLU A 172 21.16 0.54 4.82
CA GLU A 172 21.45 0.48 3.38
C GLU A 172 21.79 -0.94 2.91
N ALA A 173 22.34 -1.79 3.78
CA ALA A 173 22.64 -3.19 3.48
C ALA A 173 21.40 -4.02 3.12
N TYR A 174 20.22 -3.56 3.51
CA TYR A 174 18.94 -4.21 3.21
C TYR A 174 18.29 -3.73 1.92
N SER A 175 18.89 -2.75 1.23
CA SER A 175 18.47 -2.34 -0.12
C SER A 175 18.92 -3.36 -1.17
N GLY A 176 18.22 -3.41 -2.28
CA GLY A 176 18.59 -4.24 -3.44
C GLY A 176 18.09 -5.67 -3.39
N MET A 177 17.37 -6.05 -2.36
CA MET A 177 16.76 -7.38 -2.24
C MET A 177 15.56 -7.52 -3.16
N GLY A 178 15.24 -8.75 -3.60
CA GLY A 178 14.17 -9.04 -4.54
C GLY A 178 12.77 -8.70 -4.00
N ASN A 179 12.52 -8.96 -2.74
CA ASN A 179 11.29 -8.64 -1.98
C ASN A 179 9.98 -8.99 -2.71
N HIS A 180 9.86 -10.24 -3.15
CA HIS A 180 8.68 -10.72 -3.91
C HIS A 180 7.56 -11.25 -3.02
N SER A 181 7.82 -11.46 -1.73
CA SER A 181 6.87 -11.94 -0.74
C SER A 181 7.13 -11.33 0.62
N VAL A 182 6.13 -11.32 1.46
CA VAL A 182 6.23 -11.05 2.90
C VAL A 182 5.75 -12.30 3.63
N THR A 183 6.46 -12.70 4.64
CA THR A 183 6.08 -13.76 5.57
C THR A 183 6.01 -13.15 6.96
N VAL A 184 4.97 -13.46 7.67
CA VAL A 184 4.71 -13.00 9.02
C VAL A 184 4.56 -14.23 9.91
N ALA A 185 5.26 -14.27 11.01
CA ALA A 185 5.13 -15.31 12.03
C ALA A 185 5.83 -14.86 13.32
N ASP A 186 5.43 -15.45 14.43
CA ASP A 186 6.18 -15.38 15.69
C ASP A 186 7.43 -16.26 15.56
N PHE A 187 8.56 -15.67 15.19
CA PHE A 187 9.81 -16.39 14.93
C PHE A 187 10.63 -16.69 16.19
N ASP A 188 10.47 -15.94 17.25
CA ASP A 188 11.21 -16.12 18.50
C ASP A 188 10.38 -16.75 19.63
N GLY A 189 9.06 -16.89 19.45
CA GLY A 189 8.15 -17.57 20.36
C GLY A 189 7.70 -16.69 21.52
N ASP A 190 7.74 -15.35 21.36
CA ASP A 190 7.33 -14.41 22.41
C ASP A 190 5.82 -14.12 22.41
N GLY A 191 5.10 -14.61 21.39
CA GLY A 191 3.66 -14.44 21.22
C GLY A 191 3.28 -13.24 20.36
N CYS A 192 4.27 -12.53 19.78
CA CYS A 192 4.08 -11.45 18.81
C CYS A 192 4.61 -11.86 17.45
N ASP A 193 4.07 -11.32 16.38
CA ASP A 193 4.59 -11.58 15.03
C ASP A 193 5.69 -10.58 14.65
N GLU A 194 6.72 -11.10 13.91
CA GLU A 194 7.72 -10.32 13.17
C GLU A 194 7.44 -10.26 11.67
#